data_7fc52e0197677bc703341cd06be4bbde
#
_entry.id   7fc52e0197677bc703341cd06be4bbde
#
_cell.length_a   1.000
_cell.length_b   1.000
_cell.length_c   1.000
_cell.angle_alpha   90.00
_cell.angle_beta   90.00
_cell.angle_gamma   90.00
#
_symmetry.space_group_name_H-M   'P 1'
#
loop_
_entity.id
_entity.type
_entity.pdbx_description
1 polymer ?
#
loop_
_entity_poly.entity_id
_entity_poly.type
_entity_poly.pdbx_seq_one_letter_code
_entity_poly.pdbx_strand_id
1 'polypeptide(L)'
;VSVVDRIQEISREAGAAVAAAPDSGTLEEVRVRYLGRRAELPNLLRSVAELPPEQRAATGKAANQARQALEAAIALRAQTLVAAELDTRLSTDRLDISLPADPPPHLGHLHLLTQTWREIEDVFIGLGFDVAEGPEVETVNLNFDALNAEPTHPSRLETDTFYLDDGRDILDPEAQLLRTQTSSVQIRAMRSSPPPLYIIGPGRVYRPDSDATHVPQFHQVEGLAVDEGVTLADLQGTLLTFARAIFGAERDVRMRPHFFPFTEP
;
A
#
# COMPACT_ATOMS: atom_id res chain seq x y z
N VAL A 1 7.44 46.25 55.58
CA VAL A 1 7.55 44.85 55.13
C VAL A 1 8.75 44.82 54.14
N SER A 2 9.72 43.97 54.43
CA SER A 2 10.89 43.88 53.55
C SER A 2 10.46 43.29 52.21
N VAL A 3 11.18 43.61 51.12
CA VAL A 3 10.92 43.04 49.81
C VAL A 3 11.01 41.51 49.82
N VAL A 4 11.91 40.98 50.65
CA VAL A 4 12.10 39.54 50.85
C VAL A 4 10.85 38.93 51.53
N ASP A 5 10.27 39.58 52.52
CA ASP A 5 9.06 39.11 53.23
C ASP A 5 7.88 39.06 52.24
N ARG A 6 7.78 40.08 51.36
CA ARG A 6 6.71 40.10 50.33
C ARG A 6 6.89 38.98 49.28
N ILE A 7 8.11 38.66 48.86
CA ILE A 7 8.41 37.54 47.98
C ILE A 7 8.00 36.21 48.64
N GLN A 8 8.27 36.04 49.91
CA GLN A 8 7.89 34.82 50.65
C GLN A 8 6.36 34.69 50.79
N GLU A 9 5.67 35.80 51.02
CA GLU A 9 4.21 35.83 51.09
C GLU A 9 3.59 35.45 49.77
N ILE A 10 4.04 36.05 48.64
CA ILE A 10 3.59 35.69 47.28
C ILE A 10 3.85 34.22 46.98
N SER A 11 5.02 33.72 47.37
CA SER A 11 5.38 32.31 47.14
C SER A 11 4.45 31.35 47.89
N ARG A 12 4.08 31.71 49.11
CA ARG A 12 3.13 30.93 49.93
C ARG A 12 1.72 30.96 49.36
N GLU A 13 1.22 32.15 48.99
CA GLU A 13 -0.09 32.32 48.37
C GLU A 13 -0.20 31.58 47.06
N ALA A 14 0.80 31.73 46.19
CA ALA A 14 0.87 31.05 44.91
C ALA A 14 0.94 29.52 45.05
N GLY A 15 1.75 29.03 46.01
CA GLY A 15 1.83 27.59 46.29
C GLY A 15 0.50 27.01 46.75
N ALA A 16 -0.21 27.74 47.61
CA ALA A 16 -1.56 27.35 48.05
C ALA A 16 -2.57 27.35 46.86
N ALA A 17 -2.53 28.38 46.02
CA ALA A 17 -3.37 28.44 44.81
C ALA A 17 -3.11 27.34 43.82
N VAL A 18 -1.84 26.98 43.61
CA VAL A 18 -1.44 25.84 42.74
C VAL A 18 -1.97 24.53 43.32
N ALA A 19 -1.83 24.30 44.62
CA ALA A 19 -2.33 23.09 45.25
C ALA A 19 -3.86 22.96 45.20
N ALA A 20 -4.58 24.09 45.28
CA ALA A 20 -6.03 24.16 45.26
C ALA A 20 -6.64 24.13 43.85
N ALA A 21 -5.88 24.30 42.79
CA ALA A 21 -6.38 24.29 41.40
C ALA A 21 -7.06 22.95 41.08
N PRO A 22 -8.38 22.95 40.72
CA PRO A 22 -9.14 21.71 40.51
C PRO A 22 -8.91 21.11 39.12
N ASP A 23 -8.52 21.90 38.14
CA ASP A 23 -8.36 21.51 36.72
C ASP A 23 -7.20 22.26 36.04
N SER A 24 -6.85 21.81 34.86
CA SER A 24 -5.74 22.38 34.08
C SER A 24 -5.99 23.83 33.66
N GLY A 25 -7.24 24.24 33.46
CA GLY A 25 -7.62 25.62 33.10
C GLY A 25 -7.37 26.58 34.27
N THR A 26 -7.88 26.23 35.45
CA THR A 26 -7.65 27.01 36.68
C THR A 26 -6.17 27.09 37.05
N LEU A 27 -5.42 26.01 36.84
CA LEU A 27 -3.94 26.01 37.04
C LEU A 27 -3.23 27.00 36.10
N GLU A 28 -3.65 27.10 34.86
CA GLU A 28 -3.09 28.08 33.92
C GLU A 28 -3.43 29.52 34.30
N GLU A 29 -4.63 29.77 34.80
CA GLU A 29 -5.00 31.10 35.39
C GLU A 29 -4.08 31.47 36.56
N VAL A 30 -3.80 30.52 37.45
CA VAL A 30 -2.86 30.70 38.58
C VAL A 30 -1.47 31.00 38.04
N ARG A 31 -0.99 30.28 37.01
CA ARG A 31 0.29 30.53 36.38
C ARG A 31 0.38 31.95 35.80
N VAL A 32 -0.65 32.40 35.09
CA VAL A 32 -0.70 33.76 34.54
C VAL A 32 -0.72 34.80 35.63
N ARG A 33 -1.50 34.58 36.71
CA ARG A 33 -1.62 35.50 37.83
C ARG A 33 -0.30 35.75 38.56
N TYR A 34 0.51 34.72 38.80
CA TYR A 34 1.72 34.85 39.62
C TYR A 34 3.03 34.91 38.78
N LEU A 35 3.06 34.35 37.58
CA LEU A 35 4.24 34.31 36.71
C LEU A 35 4.07 35.09 35.39
N GLY A 36 2.89 35.61 35.10
CA GLY A 36 2.61 36.40 33.92
C GLY A 36 3.45 37.69 33.86
N ARG A 37 3.62 38.26 32.68
CA ARG A 37 4.50 39.45 32.45
C ARG A 37 4.13 40.68 33.37
N ARG A 38 2.90 40.78 33.80
CA ARG A 38 2.40 41.86 34.67
C ARG A 38 2.25 41.44 36.13
N ALA A 39 2.60 40.21 36.48
CA ALA A 39 2.50 39.68 37.82
C ALA A 39 3.48 40.37 38.77
N GLU A 40 3.17 40.33 40.07
CA GLU A 40 3.96 41.01 41.10
C GLU A 40 5.38 40.38 41.23
N LEU A 41 5.52 39.06 41.17
CA LEU A 41 6.81 38.40 41.35
C LEU A 41 7.82 38.74 40.20
N PRO A 42 7.46 38.69 38.91
CA PRO A 42 8.33 39.20 37.84
C PRO A 42 8.60 40.69 37.93
N ASN A 43 7.68 41.49 38.44
CA ASN A 43 7.90 42.93 38.65
C ASN A 43 8.92 43.17 39.76
N LEU A 44 8.82 42.46 40.87
CA LEU A 44 9.80 42.53 41.97
C LEU A 44 11.18 42.09 41.50
N LEU A 45 11.27 41.07 40.65
CA LEU A 45 12.54 40.68 40.01
C LEU A 45 13.18 41.79 39.21
N ARG A 46 12.40 42.57 38.48
CA ARG A 46 12.88 43.72 37.68
C ARG A 46 13.33 44.90 38.53
N SER A 47 12.61 45.18 39.63
CA SER A 47 12.94 46.27 40.55
C SER A 47 14.15 45.97 41.45
N VAL A 48 14.67 44.74 41.50
CA VAL A 48 15.92 44.40 42.20
C VAL A 48 17.08 45.29 41.81
N ALA A 49 17.14 45.74 40.52
CA ALA A 49 18.20 46.65 40.06
C ALA A 49 18.18 48.05 40.72
N GLU A 50 17.02 48.46 41.27
CA GLU A 50 16.81 49.76 41.91
C GLU A 50 17.14 49.73 43.42
N LEU A 51 17.33 48.54 44.01
CA LEU A 51 17.65 48.37 45.44
C LEU A 51 19.10 48.74 45.75
N PRO A 52 19.42 49.07 47.04
CA PRO A 52 20.80 49.25 47.48
C PRO A 52 21.66 48.03 47.21
N PRO A 53 22.99 48.19 46.85
CA PRO A 53 23.89 47.09 46.46
C PRO A 53 23.88 45.92 47.45
N GLU A 54 23.82 46.19 48.73
CA GLU A 54 23.85 45.21 49.79
C GLU A 54 22.64 44.29 49.81
N GLN A 55 21.47 44.74 49.33
CA GLN A 55 20.21 43.99 49.31
C GLN A 55 19.97 43.28 47.98
N ARG A 56 20.61 43.68 46.90
CA ARG A 56 20.36 43.13 45.54
C ARG A 56 20.59 41.64 45.47
N ALA A 57 21.72 41.14 45.98
CA ALA A 57 22.09 39.74 45.87
C ALA A 57 21.14 38.82 46.64
N ALA A 58 20.76 39.20 47.88
CA ALA A 58 19.85 38.44 48.71
C ALA A 58 18.42 38.42 48.11
N THR A 59 17.88 39.58 47.70
CA THR A 59 16.57 39.72 47.12
C THR A 59 16.46 39.01 45.75
N GLY A 60 17.45 39.17 44.88
CA GLY A 60 17.47 38.51 43.57
C GLY A 60 17.54 36.97 43.70
N LYS A 61 18.32 36.47 44.68
CA LYS A 61 18.37 35.03 44.95
C LYS A 61 17.01 34.51 45.47
N ALA A 62 16.41 35.19 46.44
CA ALA A 62 15.11 34.83 47.00
C ALA A 62 14.00 34.82 45.92
N ALA A 63 13.92 35.84 45.09
CA ALA A 63 12.93 35.94 44.01
C ALA A 63 13.12 34.88 42.92
N ASN A 64 14.37 34.56 42.52
CA ASN A 64 14.62 33.47 41.59
C ASN A 64 14.28 32.10 42.19
N GLN A 65 14.60 31.86 43.44
CA GLN A 65 14.23 30.62 44.12
C GLN A 65 12.71 30.47 44.21
N ALA A 66 11.99 31.54 44.55
CA ALA A 66 10.53 31.55 44.63
C ALA A 66 9.94 31.25 43.25
N ARG A 67 10.45 31.87 42.18
CA ARG A 67 10.03 31.61 40.80
C ARG A 67 10.25 30.15 40.39
N GLN A 68 11.44 29.61 40.60
CA GLN A 68 11.78 28.23 40.27
C GLN A 68 10.93 27.22 41.06
N ALA A 69 10.74 27.45 42.34
CA ALA A 69 9.90 26.60 43.18
C ALA A 69 8.44 26.61 42.70
N LEU A 70 7.92 27.78 42.32
CA LEU A 70 6.55 27.91 41.81
C LEU A 70 6.40 27.25 40.42
N GLU A 71 7.34 27.43 39.51
CA GLU A 71 7.38 26.75 38.22
C GLU A 71 7.40 25.24 38.39
N ALA A 72 8.21 24.71 39.29
CA ALA A 72 8.27 23.28 39.60
C ALA A 72 6.95 22.75 40.19
N ALA A 73 6.34 23.52 41.11
CA ALA A 73 5.04 23.17 41.71
C ALA A 73 3.92 23.13 40.66
N ILE A 74 3.89 24.11 39.76
CA ILE A 74 2.91 24.16 38.64
C ILE A 74 3.12 22.95 37.71
N ALA A 75 4.35 22.63 37.33
CA ALA A 75 4.63 21.50 36.48
C ALA A 75 4.18 20.16 37.09
N LEU A 76 4.46 19.96 38.38
CA LEU A 76 4.03 18.76 39.11
C LEU A 76 2.50 18.67 39.20
N ARG A 77 1.84 19.79 39.52
CA ARG A 77 0.38 19.83 39.59
C ARG A 77 -0.27 19.58 38.23
N ALA A 78 0.28 20.16 37.15
CA ALA A 78 -0.17 19.93 35.77
C ALA A 78 -0.14 18.45 35.39
N GLN A 79 0.94 17.76 35.71
CA GLN A 79 1.04 16.30 35.47
C GLN A 79 -0.07 15.54 36.21
N THR A 80 -0.33 15.89 37.46
CA THR A 80 -1.35 15.23 38.26
C THR A 80 -2.76 15.49 37.72
N LEU A 81 -3.05 16.72 37.30
CA LEU A 81 -4.34 17.09 36.75
C LEU A 81 -4.61 16.45 35.41
N VAL A 82 -3.62 16.44 34.49
CA VAL A 82 -3.72 15.78 33.18
C VAL A 82 -3.96 14.27 33.36
N ALA A 83 -3.29 13.64 34.31
CA ALA A 83 -3.52 12.23 34.61
C ALA A 83 -4.94 11.96 35.12
N ALA A 84 -5.43 12.79 36.04
CA ALA A 84 -6.78 12.67 36.57
C ALA A 84 -7.87 12.97 35.53
N GLU A 85 -7.67 13.98 34.68
CA GLU A 85 -8.56 14.30 33.56
C GLU A 85 -8.63 13.15 32.55
N LEU A 86 -7.48 12.54 32.23
CA LEU A 86 -7.41 11.36 31.35
C LEU A 86 -8.15 10.16 31.95
N ASP A 87 -7.96 9.90 33.26
CA ASP A 87 -8.60 8.78 33.96
C ASP A 87 -10.13 8.98 34.01
N THR A 88 -10.57 10.23 34.21
CA THR A 88 -11.99 10.59 34.14
C THR A 88 -12.56 10.34 32.74
N ARG A 89 -11.87 10.79 31.70
CA ARG A 89 -12.29 10.55 30.31
C ARG A 89 -12.35 9.06 29.99
N LEU A 90 -11.33 8.29 30.35
CA LEU A 90 -11.31 6.84 30.13
C LEU A 90 -12.44 6.10 30.85
N SER A 91 -12.93 6.65 31.98
CA SER A 91 -14.06 6.06 32.72
C SER A 91 -15.43 6.50 32.20
N THR A 92 -15.55 7.71 31.65
CA THR A 92 -16.82 8.31 31.20
C THR A 92 -17.06 8.15 29.71
N ASP A 93 -16.06 8.29 28.90
CA ASP A 93 -16.14 8.16 27.41
C ASP A 93 -16.19 6.68 27.02
N ARG A 94 -17.33 6.05 27.29
CA ARG A 94 -17.59 4.68 26.83
C ARG A 94 -18.06 4.70 25.40
N LEU A 95 -17.24 4.15 24.50
CA LEU A 95 -17.69 3.81 23.15
C LEU A 95 -18.55 2.54 23.23
N ASP A 96 -19.78 2.63 22.78
CA ASP A 96 -20.62 1.44 22.61
C ASP A 96 -20.19 0.69 21.34
N ILE A 97 -19.37 -0.33 21.52
CA ILE A 97 -18.88 -1.17 20.44
C ILE A 97 -19.95 -2.10 19.85
N SER A 98 -21.16 -2.14 20.44
CA SER A 98 -22.29 -2.89 19.88
C SER A 98 -23.06 -2.09 18.82
N LEU A 99 -22.85 -0.78 18.75
CA LEU A 99 -23.42 0.04 17.69
C LEU A 99 -22.75 -0.32 16.36
N PRO A 100 -23.52 -0.46 15.28
CA PRO A 100 -22.94 -0.68 13.97
C PRO A 100 -22.01 0.49 13.62
N ALA A 101 -20.81 0.16 13.20
CA ALA A 101 -19.90 1.15 12.61
C ALA A 101 -20.55 1.80 11.38
N ASP A 102 -20.08 2.98 11.00
CA ASP A 102 -20.43 3.53 9.70
C ASP A 102 -20.20 2.46 8.63
N PRO A 103 -21.16 2.24 7.72
CA PRO A 103 -20.97 1.26 6.68
C PRO A 103 -19.66 1.58 5.95
N PRO A 104 -18.82 0.56 5.71
CA PRO A 104 -17.59 0.79 4.98
C PRO A 104 -17.93 1.48 3.65
N PRO A 105 -17.11 2.44 3.19
CA PRO A 105 -17.35 3.09 1.92
C PRO A 105 -17.53 2.01 0.86
N HIS A 106 -18.54 2.19 -0.03
CA HIS A 106 -18.79 1.26 -1.11
C HIS A 106 -17.51 1.06 -1.91
N LEU A 107 -16.87 -0.08 -1.72
CA LEU A 107 -15.75 -0.49 -2.55
C LEU A 107 -16.31 -0.74 -3.96
N GLY A 108 -15.67 -0.16 -4.96
CA GLY A 108 -16.01 -0.45 -6.34
C GLY A 108 -15.90 -1.95 -6.63
N HIS A 109 -16.59 -2.42 -7.66
CA HIS A 109 -16.45 -3.79 -8.14
C HIS A 109 -15.36 -3.87 -9.19
N LEU A 110 -14.62 -4.98 -9.21
CA LEU A 110 -13.67 -5.26 -10.29
C LEU A 110 -14.42 -5.44 -11.61
N HIS A 111 -13.82 -5.02 -12.71
CA HIS A 111 -14.33 -5.28 -14.05
C HIS A 111 -14.47 -6.79 -14.29
N LEU A 112 -15.46 -7.23 -15.05
CA LEU A 112 -15.72 -8.65 -15.29
C LEU A 112 -14.52 -9.39 -15.86
N LEU A 113 -13.78 -8.79 -16.81
CA LEU A 113 -12.54 -9.38 -17.34
C LEU A 113 -11.51 -9.61 -16.25
N THR A 114 -11.36 -8.67 -15.31
CA THR A 114 -10.41 -8.82 -14.19
C THR A 114 -10.84 -9.92 -13.21
N GLN A 115 -12.14 -10.06 -12.98
CA GLN A 115 -12.69 -11.14 -12.15
C GLN A 115 -12.40 -12.49 -12.80
N THR A 116 -12.77 -12.65 -14.08
CA THR A 116 -12.53 -13.89 -14.84
C THR A 116 -11.06 -14.24 -14.94
N TRP A 117 -10.21 -13.23 -15.15
CA TRP A 117 -8.76 -13.42 -15.20
C TRP A 117 -8.24 -14.02 -13.89
N ARG A 118 -8.58 -13.40 -12.76
CA ARG A 118 -8.17 -13.89 -11.43
C ARG A 118 -8.72 -15.28 -11.13
N GLU A 119 -9.96 -15.55 -11.51
CA GLU A 119 -10.57 -16.87 -11.34
C GLU A 119 -9.82 -17.95 -12.13
N ILE A 120 -9.39 -17.66 -13.36
CA ILE A 120 -8.55 -18.55 -14.16
C ILE A 120 -7.19 -18.76 -13.50
N GLU A 121 -6.52 -17.69 -13.06
CA GLU A 121 -5.24 -17.78 -12.35
C GLU A 121 -5.36 -18.64 -11.09
N ASP A 122 -6.37 -18.42 -10.26
CA ASP A 122 -6.60 -19.17 -9.02
C ASP A 122 -6.77 -20.68 -9.27
N VAL A 123 -7.47 -21.04 -10.36
CA VAL A 123 -7.64 -22.47 -10.75
C VAL A 123 -6.28 -23.08 -11.10
N PHE A 124 -5.47 -22.41 -11.91
CA PHE A 124 -4.17 -22.97 -12.32
C PHE A 124 -3.13 -22.94 -11.19
N ILE A 125 -3.12 -21.92 -10.35
CA ILE A 125 -2.31 -21.88 -9.14
C ILE A 125 -2.68 -23.08 -8.22
N GLY A 126 -3.98 -23.36 -8.09
CA GLY A 126 -4.48 -24.54 -7.35
C GLY A 126 -4.04 -25.88 -7.95
N LEU A 127 -3.73 -25.92 -9.26
CA LEU A 127 -3.16 -27.08 -9.95
C LEU A 127 -1.63 -27.15 -9.90
N GLY A 128 -0.96 -26.17 -9.29
CA GLY A 128 0.49 -26.12 -9.16
C GLY A 128 1.22 -25.40 -10.31
N PHE A 129 0.50 -24.58 -11.09
CA PHE A 129 1.11 -23.74 -12.12
C PHE A 129 1.50 -22.38 -11.55
N ASP A 130 2.61 -21.84 -12.02
CA ASP A 130 3.03 -20.46 -11.77
C ASP A 130 2.44 -19.51 -12.82
N VAL A 131 2.18 -18.28 -12.45
CA VAL A 131 1.77 -17.24 -13.39
C VAL A 131 3.01 -16.54 -13.95
N ALA A 132 3.20 -16.63 -15.26
CA ALA A 132 4.29 -15.98 -15.98
C ALA A 132 3.77 -14.78 -16.76
N GLU A 133 4.48 -13.66 -16.67
CA GLU A 133 4.16 -12.43 -17.39
C GLU A 133 5.19 -12.13 -18.47
N GLY A 134 4.79 -11.39 -19.50
CA GLY A 134 5.66 -10.91 -20.56
C GLY A 134 5.13 -9.63 -21.19
N PRO A 135 6.01 -8.90 -21.92
CA PRO A 135 5.65 -7.65 -22.57
C PRO A 135 4.64 -7.85 -23.70
N GLU A 136 3.82 -6.84 -23.96
CA GLU A 136 2.87 -6.83 -25.08
C GLU A 136 3.57 -6.51 -26.43
N VAL A 137 4.66 -5.74 -26.36
CA VAL A 137 5.56 -5.52 -27.51
C VAL A 137 6.63 -6.59 -27.48
N GLU A 138 6.68 -7.39 -28.54
CA GLU A 138 7.60 -8.51 -28.68
C GLU A 138 8.44 -8.40 -29.96
N THR A 139 9.49 -9.20 -30.03
CA THR A 139 10.27 -9.37 -31.26
C THR A 139 9.66 -10.45 -32.14
N VAL A 140 9.92 -10.38 -33.44
CA VAL A 140 9.60 -11.42 -34.43
C VAL A 140 10.14 -12.77 -33.98
N ASN A 141 11.37 -12.79 -33.45
CA ASN A 141 11.99 -14.00 -32.91
C ASN A 141 11.12 -14.68 -31.86
N LEU A 142 10.67 -13.94 -30.83
CA LEU A 142 9.92 -14.53 -29.72
C LEU A 142 8.46 -14.84 -30.08
N ASN A 143 7.89 -14.06 -31.00
CA ASN A 143 6.48 -14.24 -31.37
C ASN A 143 6.29 -15.31 -32.46
N PHE A 144 7.35 -15.62 -33.25
CA PHE A 144 7.27 -16.53 -34.39
C PHE A 144 8.42 -17.52 -34.48
N ASP A 145 9.69 -17.07 -34.63
CA ASP A 145 10.81 -17.96 -34.96
C ASP A 145 11.06 -19.02 -33.88
N ALA A 146 11.09 -18.59 -32.62
CA ALA A 146 11.28 -19.48 -31.47
C ALA A 146 10.09 -20.42 -31.22
N LEU A 147 8.94 -20.15 -31.85
CA LEU A 147 7.75 -20.98 -31.82
C LEU A 147 7.59 -21.88 -33.05
N ASN A 148 8.63 -21.99 -33.88
CA ASN A 148 8.64 -22.80 -35.09
C ASN A 148 7.62 -22.34 -36.15
N ALA A 149 7.19 -21.08 -36.13
CA ALA A 149 6.39 -20.51 -37.20
C ALA A 149 7.29 -20.10 -38.37
N GLU A 150 7.13 -20.71 -39.55
CA GLU A 150 7.95 -20.44 -40.69
C GLU A 150 7.82 -19.01 -41.25
N PRO A 151 8.85 -18.44 -41.91
CA PRO A 151 8.79 -17.09 -42.49
C PRO A 151 7.64 -16.87 -43.48
N THR A 152 7.15 -17.93 -44.11
CA THR A 152 6.05 -17.90 -45.09
C THR A 152 4.67 -18.09 -44.42
N HIS A 153 4.61 -18.27 -43.10
CA HIS A 153 3.34 -18.51 -42.43
C HIS A 153 2.42 -17.27 -42.53
N PRO A 154 1.13 -17.43 -42.89
CA PRO A 154 0.22 -16.31 -43.12
C PRO A 154 0.08 -15.35 -41.95
N SER A 155 0.15 -15.86 -40.70
CA SER A 155 0.07 -15.03 -39.51
C SER A 155 1.18 -13.97 -39.34
N ARG A 156 2.25 -14.07 -40.16
CA ARG A 156 3.34 -13.08 -40.21
C ARG A 156 3.03 -11.89 -41.14
N LEU A 157 1.97 -11.97 -41.92
CA LEU A 157 1.59 -10.87 -42.80
C LEU A 157 1.11 -9.66 -41.99
N GLU A 158 1.33 -8.46 -42.51
CA GLU A 158 0.83 -7.21 -41.92
C GLU A 158 -0.69 -7.15 -41.82
N THR A 159 -1.38 -8.00 -42.60
CA THR A 159 -2.83 -8.19 -42.49
C THR A 159 -3.25 -8.88 -41.20
N ASP A 160 -2.36 -9.69 -40.60
CA ASP A 160 -2.65 -10.54 -39.43
C ASP A 160 -1.84 -10.17 -38.19
N THR A 161 -0.85 -9.27 -38.33
CA THR A 161 0.07 -8.85 -37.26
C THR A 161 0.29 -7.34 -37.28
N PHE A 162 0.18 -6.67 -36.14
CA PHE A 162 0.57 -5.27 -35.97
C PHE A 162 2.07 -5.17 -35.75
N TYR A 163 2.83 -4.79 -36.78
CA TYR A 163 4.23 -4.43 -36.65
C TYR A 163 4.40 -2.99 -36.22
N LEU A 164 5.44 -2.70 -35.47
CA LEU A 164 5.81 -1.34 -35.10
C LEU A 164 6.80 -0.79 -36.13
N ASP A 165 6.67 0.49 -36.44
CA ASP A 165 7.61 1.17 -37.36
C ASP A 165 8.92 1.49 -36.63
N ASP A 166 9.79 0.50 -36.50
CA ASP A 166 11.12 0.59 -35.91
C ASP A 166 12.24 0.69 -36.95
N GLY A 167 11.87 0.77 -38.25
CA GLY A 167 12.77 0.87 -39.38
C GLY A 167 13.36 -0.48 -39.82
N ARG A 168 12.91 -1.61 -39.29
CA ARG A 168 13.35 -2.96 -39.66
C ARG A 168 12.37 -3.60 -40.62
N ASP A 169 12.89 -4.59 -41.41
CA ASP A 169 12.04 -5.47 -42.18
C ASP A 169 11.22 -6.38 -41.26
N ILE A 170 10.00 -6.72 -41.65
CA ILE A 170 9.11 -7.60 -40.87
C ILE A 170 9.63 -9.03 -40.72
N LEU A 171 10.62 -9.44 -41.52
CA LEU A 171 11.31 -10.72 -41.38
C LEU A 171 12.57 -10.64 -40.51
N ASP A 172 12.98 -9.44 -40.09
CA ASP A 172 14.10 -9.29 -39.15
C ASP A 172 13.69 -9.87 -37.79
N PRO A 173 14.44 -10.83 -37.22
CA PRO A 173 14.14 -11.42 -35.93
C PRO A 173 14.00 -10.39 -34.79
N GLU A 174 14.63 -9.24 -34.91
CA GLU A 174 14.59 -8.15 -33.90
C GLU A 174 13.53 -7.06 -34.19
N ALA A 175 12.80 -7.18 -35.32
CA ALA A 175 11.67 -6.28 -35.60
C ALA A 175 10.59 -6.43 -34.51
N GLN A 176 9.97 -5.31 -34.16
CA GLN A 176 8.99 -5.24 -33.07
C GLN A 176 7.58 -5.33 -33.60
N LEU A 177 6.73 -5.98 -32.81
CA LEU A 177 5.31 -6.16 -33.09
C LEU A 177 4.49 -6.18 -31.79
N LEU A 178 3.18 -5.99 -31.91
CA LEU A 178 2.27 -6.34 -30.83
C LEU A 178 2.01 -7.85 -30.86
N ARG A 179 2.27 -8.53 -29.75
CA ARG A 179 2.18 -10.00 -29.70
C ARG A 179 0.81 -10.50 -30.14
N THR A 180 0.79 -11.47 -31.02
CA THR A 180 -0.42 -12.08 -31.57
C THR A 180 -0.97 -13.21 -30.70
N GLN A 181 -0.19 -13.66 -29.73
CA GLN A 181 -0.47 -14.73 -28.79
C GLN A 181 0.38 -14.56 -27.51
N THR A 182 0.03 -15.23 -26.44
CA THR A 182 0.85 -15.22 -25.22
C THR A 182 1.96 -16.26 -25.20
N SER A 183 2.15 -17.02 -26.28
CA SER A 183 3.15 -18.08 -26.43
C SER A 183 4.59 -17.57 -26.26
N SER A 184 4.87 -16.32 -26.57
CA SER A 184 6.19 -15.70 -26.32
C SER A 184 6.60 -15.74 -24.84
N VAL A 185 5.62 -15.71 -23.91
CA VAL A 185 5.86 -15.86 -22.47
C VAL A 185 6.43 -17.24 -22.16
N GLN A 186 5.98 -18.29 -22.85
CA GLN A 186 6.51 -19.65 -22.69
C GLN A 186 7.99 -19.72 -23.05
N ILE A 187 8.38 -19.08 -24.16
CA ILE A 187 9.80 -19.02 -24.58
C ILE A 187 10.64 -18.28 -23.54
N ARG A 188 10.15 -17.16 -23.01
CA ARG A 188 10.83 -16.39 -21.97
C ARG A 188 11.01 -17.23 -20.69
N ALA A 189 9.98 -17.94 -20.26
CA ALA A 189 10.03 -18.81 -19.10
C ALA A 189 11.03 -19.96 -19.28
N MET A 190 11.00 -20.66 -20.43
CA MET A 190 11.94 -21.72 -20.75
C MET A 190 13.39 -21.24 -20.86
N ARG A 191 13.63 -19.98 -21.25
CA ARG A 191 14.96 -19.37 -21.26
C ARG A 191 15.46 -18.98 -19.86
N SER A 192 14.55 -18.73 -18.93
CA SER A 192 14.88 -18.27 -17.57
C SER A 192 14.98 -19.40 -16.55
N SER A 193 14.30 -20.52 -16.76
CA SER A 193 14.21 -21.62 -15.80
C SER A 193 14.28 -22.99 -16.48
N PRO A 194 15.04 -23.96 -15.90
CA PRO A 194 15.04 -25.33 -16.42
C PRO A 194 13.76 -26.06 -16.03
N PRO A 195 13.40 -27.15 -16.73
CA PRO A 195 12.35 -28.06 -16.29
C PRO A 195 12.67 -28.70 -14.90
N PRO A 196 11.63 -29.09 -14.11
CA PRO A 196 10.23 -29.07 -14.48
C PRO A 196 9.64 -27.67 -14.49
N LEU A 197 8.73 -27.41 -15.42
CA LEU A 197 8.12 -26.09 -15.62
C LEU A 197 6.62 -26.24 -15.84
N TYR A 198 5.83 -25.63 -14.96
CA TYR A 198 4.38 -25.56 -15.05
C TYR A 198 3.98 -24.11 -14.94
N ILE A 199 3.57 -23.49 -16.05
CA ILE A 199 3.21 -22.06 -16.08
C ILE A 199 1.93 -21.83 -16.85
N ILE A 200 1.24 -20.73 -16.52
CA ILE A 200 0.27 -20.08 -17.38
C ILE A 200 0.78 -18.69 -17.77
N GLY A 201 0.53 -18.31 -19.02
CA GLY A 201 0.85 -16.99 -19.56
C GLY A 201 -0.43 -16.22 -19.90
N PRO A 202 -1.09 -15.58 -18.94
CA PRO A 202 -2.23 -14.72 -19.22
C PRO A 202 -1.79 -13.39 -19.81
N GLY A 203 -2.58 -12.81 -20.74
CA GLY A 203 -2.21 -11.52 -21.31
C GLY A 203 -3.15 -11.01 -22.38
N ARG A 204 -2.97 -9.74 -22.73
CA ARG A 204 -3.59 -9.14 -23.92
C ARG A 204 -2.81 -9.52 -25.16
N VAL A 205 -3.52 -9.75 -26.23
CA VAL A 205 -2.97 -10.08 -27.56
C VAL A 205 -3.67 -9.27 -28.63
N TYR A 206 -3.04 -9.14 -29.79
CA TYR A 206 -3.44 -8.18 -30.79
C TYR A 206 -3.42 -8.82 -32.18
N ARG A 207 -4.52 -8.64 -32.92
CA ARG A 207 -4.67 -9.09 -34.32
C ARG A 207 -5.44 -8.04 -35.10
N PRO A 208 -4.99 -7.63 -36.30
CA PRO A 208 -5.65 -6.60 -37.10
C PRO A 208 -6.91 -7.13 -37.81
N ASP A 209 -7.78 -7.80 -37.05
CA ASP A 209 -9.08 -8.26 -37.57
C ASP A 209 -10.07 -7.09 -37.61
N SER A 210 -10.80 -6.98 -38.74
CA SER A 210 -11.73 -5.89 -38.99
C SER A 210 -13.07 -6.41 -39.52
N ASP A 211 -13.79 -7.19 -38.69
CA ASP A 211 -15.14 -7.65 -39.00
C ASP A 211 -16.08 -7.49 -37.80
N ALA A 212 -17.36 -7.81 -37.99
CA ALA A 212 -18.41 -7.63 -36.98
C ALA A 212 -18.30 -8.61 -35.80
N THR A 213 -17.43 -9.65 -35.88
CA THR A 213 -17.33 -10.74 -34.90
C THR A 213 -16.00 -10.75 -34.17
N HIS A 214 -15.01 -9.99 -34.61
CA HIS A 214 -13.68 -9.92 -34.04
C HIS A 214 -13.36 -8.53 -33.51
N VAL A 215 -12.50 -8.50 -32.50
CA VAL A 215 -11.93 -7.29 -31.93
C VAL A 215 -10.40 -7.34 -32.09
N PRO A 216 -9.73 -6.21 -32.39
CA PRO A 216 -8.29 -6.19 -32.64
C PRO A 216 -7.44 -6.44 -31.39
N GLN A 217 -8.05 -6.43 -30.21
CA GLN A 217 -7.38 -6.73 -28.95
C GLN A 217 -8.28 -7.62 -28.10
N PHE A 218 -7.75 -8.74 -27.61
CA PHE A 218 -8.48 -9.65 -26.71
C PHE A 218 -7.55 -10.24 -25.66
N HIS A 219 -8.12 -10.98 -24.69
CA HIS A 219 -7.36 -11.64 -23.65
C HIS A 219 -7.21 -13.11 -23.97
N GLN A 220 -6.01 -13.64 -23.71
CA GLN A 220 -5.66 -15.04 -23.91
C GLN A 220 -4.94 -15.57 -22.67
N VAL A 221 -5.13 -16.84 -22.35
CA VAL A 221 -4.37 -17.57 -21.36
C VAL A 221 -3.86 -18.83 -22.01
N GLU A 222 -2.55 -19.02 -22.00
CA GLU A 222 -1.91 -20.25 -22.44
C GLU A 222 -1.25 -20.96 -21.27
N GLY A 223 -1.28 -22.29 -21.27
CA GLY A 223 -0.59 -23.11 -20.28
C GLY A 223 0.55 -23.88 -20.93
N LEU A 224 1.65 -24.04 -20.20
CA LEU A 224 2.79 -24.87 -20.57
C LEU A 224 3.16 -25.78 -19.40
N ALA A 225 3.28 -27.07 -19.68
CA ALA A 225 3.86 -28.06 -18.77
C ALA A 225 5.02 -28.77 -19.45
N VAL A 226 6.20 -28.69 -18.87
CA VAL A 226 7.41 -29.39 -19.33
C VAL A 226 7.98 -30.19 -18.18
N ASP A 227 7.85 -31.52 -18.24
CA ASP A 227 8.31 -32.42 -17.19
C ASP A 227 8.53 -33.83 -17.77
N GLU A 228 9.17 -34.70 -16.99
CA GLU A 228 9.31 -36.12 -17.33
C GLU A 228 7.98 -36.85 -17.17
N GLY A 229 7.61 -37.64 -18.17
CA GLY A 229 6.44 -38.51 -18.11
C GLY A 229 5.08 -37.82 -18.31
N VAL A 230 5.03 -36.56 -18.73
CA VAL A 230 3.78 -35.87 -19.10
C VAL A 230 3.11 -36.59 -20.27
N THR A 231 1.83 -36.85 -20.16
CA THR A 231 1.04 -37.61 -21.11
C THR A 231 -0.17 -36.81 -21.64
N LEU A 232 -0.80 -37.32 -22.69
CA LEU A 232 -2.06 -36.74 -23.21
C LEU A 232 -3.19 -36.84 -22.14
N ALA A 233 -3.13 -37.84 -21.25
CA ALA A 233 -4.08 -37.95 -20.17
C ALA A 233 -3.95 -36.83 -19.14
N ASP A 234 -2.73 -36.35 -18.88
CA ASP A 234 -2.48 -35.22 -18.00
C ASP A 234 -3.03 -33.93 -18.61
N LEU A 235 -2.84 -33.72 -19.92
CA LEU A 235 -3.45 -32.59 -20.64
C LEU A 235 -4.98 -32.65 -20.55
N GLN A 236 -5.58 -33.81 -20.81
CA GLN A 236 -7.04 -33.98 -20.73
C GLN A 236 -7.55 -33.71 -19.31
N GLY A 237 -6.87 -34.23 -18.30
CA GLY A 237 -7.21 -34.03 -16.89
C GLY A 237 -7.17 -32.57 -16.49
N THR A 238 -6.12 -31.87 -16.89
CA THR A 238 -5.95 -30.42 -16.63
C THR A 238 -7.06 -29.62 -17.27
N LEU A 239 -7.32 -29.83 -18.56
CA LEU A 239 -8.40 -29.13 -19.28
C LEU A 239 -9.78 -29.43 -18.73
N LEU A 240 -10.06 -30.68 -18.30
CA LEU A 240 -11.33 -31.04 -17.69
C LEU A 240 -11.50 -30.37 -16.33
N THR A 241 -10.46 -30.34 -15.51
CA THR A 241 -10.48 -29.68 -14.20
C THR A 241 -10.71 -28.18 -14.35
N PHE A 242 -9.99 -27.54 -15.26
CA PHE A 242 -10.20 -26.14 -15.58
C PHE A 242 -11.63 -25.85 -16.07
N ALA A 243 -12.11 -26.62 -17.04
CA ALA A 243 -13.45 -26.41 -17.59
C ALA A 243 -14.56 -26.55 -16.54
N ARG A 244 -14.43 -27.52 -15.62
CA ARG A 244 -15.38 -27.72 -14.54
C ARG A 244 -15.34 -26.61 -13.50
N ALA A 245 -14.16 -26.12 -13.19
CA ALA A 245 -14.00 -25.01 -12.25
C ALA A 245 -14.62 -23.71 -12.77
N ILE A 246 -14.37 -23.38 -14.05
CA ILE A 246 -14.82 -22.10 -14.63
C ILE A 246 -16.26 -22.17 -15.15
N PHE A 247 -16.66 -23.27 -15.77
CA PHE A 247 -17.95 -23.37 -16.47
C PHE A 247 -19.00 -24.25 -15.75
N GLY A 248 -18.66 -24.81 -14.60
CA GLY A 248 -19.51 -25.63 -13.76
C GLY A 248 -19.18 -27.13 -13.82
N ALA A 249 -19.45 -27.81 -12.70
CA ALA A 249 -19.03 -29.20 -12.44
C ALA A 249 -19.56 -30.24 -13.46
N GLU A 250 -20.68 -29.96 -14.13
CA GLU A 250 -21.30 -30.82 -15.12
C GLU A 250 -20.73 -30.67 -16.53
N ARG A 251 -19.68 -29.85 -16.68
CA ARG A 251 -19.04 -29.64 -18.00
C ARG A 251 -18.14 -30.81 -18.34
N ASP A 252 -18.16 -31.16 -19.62
CA ASP A 252 -17.35 -32.22 -20.19
C ASP A 252 -16.44 -31.66 -21.29
N VAL A 253 -15.20 -32.19 -21.38
CA VAL A 253 -14.22 -31.78 -22.38
C VAL A 253 -14.05 -32.89 -23.41
N ARG A 254 -14.33 -32.58 -24.65
CA ARG A 254 -14.16 -33.50 -25.77
C ARG A 254 -12.86 -33.19 -26.50
N MET A 255 -11.91 -34.09 -26.44
CA MET A 255 -10.68 -34.03 -27.21
C MET A 255 -10.93 -34.51 -28.66
N ARG A 256 -10.35 -33.82 -29.62
CA ARG A 256 -10.33 -34.24 -31.03
C ARG A 256 -8.99 -33.88 -31.63
N PRO A 257 -8.41 -34.73 -32.53
CA PRO A 257 -7.18 -34.37 -33.25
C PRO A 257 -7.43 -33.19 -34.17
N HIS A 258 -6.41 -32.34 -34.31
CA HIS A 258 -6.37 -31.25 -35.27
C HIS A 258 -4.93 -30.97 -35.66
N PHE A 259 -4.72 -30.40 -36.84
CA PHE A 259 -3.41 -30.05 -37.36
C PHE A 259 -3.09 -28.58 -36.99
N PHE A 260 -1.86 -28.37 -36.53
CA PHE A 260 -1.28 -27.05 -36.33
C PHE A 260 0.05 -26.99 -37.03
N PRO A 261 0.33 -26.00 -37.95
CA PRO A 261 1.52 -25.98 -38.80
C PRO A 261 2.84 -25.97 -38.07
N PHE A 262 2.87 -25.44 -36.86
CA PHE A 262 4.10 -25.28 -36.05
C PHE A 262 4.08 -26.15 -34.77
N THR A 263 3.20 -27.12 -34.68
CA THR A 263 3.12 -28.06 -33.55
C THR A 263 3.41 -29.47 -34.02
N GLU A 264 4.31 -30.15 -33.35
CA GLU A 264 4.73 -31.52 -33.65
C GLU A 264 4.59 -32.44 -32.44
N PRO A 265 4.16 -33.62 -32.62
CA PRO A 265 3.38 -34.26 -33.67
C PRO A 265 1.97 -33.78 -33.71
#